data_0f06207513ce80927bf84aa0a1892330
#
_entry.id   0f06207513ce80927bf84aa0a1892330
#
_cell.length_a   1.000
_cell.length_b   1.000
_cell.length_c   1.000
_cell.angle_alpha   90.00
_cell.angle_beta   90.00
_cell.angle_gamma   90.00
#
_symmetry.space_group_name_H-M   'P 1'
#
loop_
_entity.id
_entity.type
_entity.pdbx_description
1 polymer ?
#
loop_
_entity_poly.entity_id
_entity_poly.type
_entity_poly.pdbx_seq_one_letter_code
_entity_poly.pdbx_strand_id
1 'polypeptide(L)'
;MKSNPTSKAVLASAMGLALIVVAAGAVSAQEAGAVKSMAVPIPTELPPGELGKVVALGRDIVNNTSTHPLSRQYVGNSLNCTSCHLDGGTNPKALSFLGVASAYPTFAPREKQTITLEDRNLNCFMRSMNGVRPPNGSEVSVAIATYITWLSEGYPVKMSLKGPFGPNSQPSLKIDPATADAAHGKTLYASTCVSCHGSDGAGVGKFPPVWGPKSYNSGAGLSQNLKLATVLKNTMPLGNPNLSDKDALDIAAYVNAQPRPRFVLREHLGKSK
;
A
#
# COMPACT_ATOMS: atom_id res chain seq x y z
N MET A 1 -36.35 -94.11 -3.47
CA MET A 1 -37.31 -93.94 -4.61
C MET A 1 -37.01 -92.61 -5.25
N LYS A 2 -36.40 -92.69 -6.42
CA LYS A 2 -36.86 -92.14 -7.70
C LYS A 2 -37.25 -90.64 -7.54
N SER A 3 -36.72 -89.68 -8.24
CA SER A 3 -36.40 -89.60 -9.65
C SER A 3 -35.73 -88.26 -9.96
N ASN A 4 -34.97 -88.31 -10.87
CA ASN A 4 -34.21 -87.62 -11.81
C ASN A 4 -34.82 -86.26 -12.37
N PRO A 5 -34.07 -85.63 -13.22
CA PRO A 5 -33.63 -84.20 -13.19
C PRO A 5 -34.26 -83.42 -14.34
N THR A 6 -34.11 -82.10 -14.30
CA THR A 6 -34.28 -81.30 -15.51
C THR A 6 -33.23 -80.24 -15.57
N SER A 7 -32.40 -80.39 -16.57
CA SER A 7 -31.48 -79.33 -17.11
C SER A 7 -32.23 -78.06 -17.42
N LYS A 8 -31.69 -76.98 -16.99
CA LYS A 8 -31.93 -75.62 -17.59
C LYS A 8 -30.64 -75.04 -17.99
N ALA A 9 -30.48 -74.88 -19.28
CA ALA A 9 -29.38 -74.14 -19.89
C ALA A 9 -29.37 -72.65 -19.41
N VAL A 10 -28.24 -72.24 -18.94
CA VAL A 10 -28.02 -70.86 -18.66
C VAL A 10 -27.26 -70.20 -19.85
N LEU A 11 -27.97 -69.34 -20.58
CA LEU A 11 -27.39 -68.52 -21.59
C LEU A 11 -26.41 -67.53 -20.88
N ALA A 12 -25.14 -67.62 -21.19
CA ALA A 12 -24.13 -66.59 -20.81
C ALA A 12 -24.26 -65.41 -21.76
N SER A 13 -24.83 -64.30 -21.27
CA SER A 13 -24.76 -63.05 -21.95
C SER A 13 -23.39 -62.40 -21.64
N ALA A 14 -22.55 -62.33 -22.65
CA ALA A 14 -21.29 -61.57 -22.60
C ALA A 14 -21.62 -60.09 -22.64
N MET A 15 -21.57 -59.40 -21.48
CA MET A 15 -21.57 -57.96 -21.41
C MET A 15 -20.18 -57.46 -21.72
N GLY A 16 -20.02 -56.89 -22.91
CA GLY A 16 -18.80 -56.18 -23.33
C GLY A 16 -18.61 -54.94 -22.49
N LEU A 17 -17.54 -54.91 -21.68
CA LEU A 17 -17.08 -53.74 -20.96
C LEU A 17 -16.37 -52.82 -21.95
N ALA A 18 -17.07 -51.75 -22.41
CA ALA A 18 -16.44 -50.70 -23.15
C ALA A 18 -15.58 -49.86 -22.21
N LEU A 19 -14.26 -50.00 -22.30
CA LEU A 19 -13.32 -49.09 -21.64
C LEU A 19 -13.41 -47.71 -22.32
N ILE A 20 -14.06 -46.77 -21.64
CA ILE A 20 -13.95 -45.33 -22.01
C ILE A 20 -12.59 -44.85 -21.49
N VAL A 21 -11.62 -44.73 -22.39
CA VAL A 21 -10.37 -44.04 -22.12
C VAL A 21 -10.68 -42.55 -22.07
N VAL A 22 -10.84 -41.98 -20.87
CA VAL A 22 -10.87 -40.55 -20.67
C VAL A 22 -9.44 -40.04 -20.85
N ALA A 23 -9.18 -39.48 -22.02
CA ALA A 23 -7.94 -38.70 -22.24
C ALA A 23 -7.97 -37.52 -21.29
N ALA A 24 -7.18 -37.58 -20.23
CA ALA A 24 -6.90 -36.43 -19.38
C ALA A 24 -6.11 -35.42 -20.24
N GLY A 25 -6.84 -34.47 -20.82
CA GLY A 25 -6.23 -33.31 -21.44
C GLY A 25 -5.42 -32.56 -20.38
N ALA A 26 -4.11 -32.54 -20.51
CA ALA A 26 -3.27 -31.69 -19.74
C ALA A 26 -3.68 -30.22 -20.03
N VAL A 27 -4.40 -29.62 -19.11
CA VAL A 27 -4.60 -28.16 -19.09
C VAL A 27 -3.21 -27.58 -18.86
N SER A 28 -2.58 -27.16 -19.93
CA SER A 28 -1.35 -26.38 -19.86
C SER A 28 -1.67 -25.16 -19.00
N ALA A 29 -1.04 -25.06 -17.83
CA ALA A 29 -1.02 -23.85 -17.03
C ALA A 29 -0.41 -22.76 -17.93
N GLN A 30 -1.29 -21.94 -18.47
CA GLN A 30 -0.90 -20.78 -19.25
C GLN A 30 -0.10 -19.91 -18.29
N GLU A 31 1.20 -19.83 -18.48
CA GLU A 31 2.07 -18.94 -17.75
C GLU A 31 1.40 -17.58 -17.74
N ALA A 32 1.12 -17.06 -16.53
CA ALA A 32 0.65 -15.70 -16.35
C ALA A 32 1.77 -14.81 -16.87
N GLY A 33 1.65 -14.42 -18.14
CA GLY A 33 2.60 -13.55 -18.80
C GLY A 33 2.88 -12.37 -17.89
N ALA A 34 4.13 -12.15 -17.57
CA ALA A 34 4.57 -10.96 -16.86
C ALA A 34 3.93 -9.76 -17.56
N VAL A 35 3.03 -9.09 -16.88
CA VAL A 35 2.40 -7.86 -17.39
C VAL A 35 3.58 -6.92 -17.63
N LYS A 36 3.97 -6.76 -18.89
CA LYS A 36 4.97 -5.81 -19.32
C LYS A 36 4.54 -4.48 -18.73
N SER A 37 5.32 -3.93 -17.81
CA SER A 37 5.07 -2.63 -17.20
C SER A 37 4.82 -1.65 -18.34
N MET A 38 3.57 -1.29 -18.58
CA MET A 38 3.26 -0.21 -19.51
C MET A 38 3.82 1.06 -18.85
N ALA A 39 4.88 1.59 -19.44
CA ALA A 39 5.42 2.88 -19.06
C ALA A 39 4.38 3.95 -19.45
N VAL A 40 3.44 4.21 -18.56
CA VAL A 40 2.48 5.30 -18.71
C VAL A 40 3.23 6.59 -18.43
N PRO A 41 3.25 7.55 -19.35
CA PRO A 41 3.88 8.84 -19.10
C PRO A 41 3.26 9.53 -17.89
N ILE A 42 4.09 10.16 -17.07
CA ILE A 42 3.60 10.99 -15.96
C ILE A 42 2.98 12.24 -16.59
N PRO A 43 1.71 12.56 -16.29
CA PRO A 43 1.08 13.76 -16.83
C PRO A 43 1.79 15.01 -16.28
N THR A 44 2.12 15.94 -17.16
CA THR A 44 2.83 17.18 -16.84
C THR A 44 1.95 18.42 -16.98
N GLU A 45 0.98 18.37 -17.88
CA GLU A 45 0.07 19.48 -18.15
C GLU A 45 -1.24 19.30 -17.41
N LEU A 46 -1.67 20.33 -16.70
CA LEU A 46 -2.94 20.32 -15.99
C LEU A 46 -4.10 20.30 -16.99
N PRO A 47 -5.20 19.60 -16.67
CA PRO A 47 -6.43 19.71 -17.46
C PRO A 47 -6.91 21.16 -17.56
N PRO A 48 -7.57 21.56 -18.64
CA PRO A 48 -8.13 22.89 -18.77
C PRO A 48 -9.31 23.12 -17.81
N GLY A 49 -9.60 24.39 -17.53
CA GLY A 49 -10.80 24.83 -16.80
C GLY A 49 -10.80 24.45 -15.32
N GLU A 50 -11.99 24.24 -14.76
CA GLU A 50 -12.18 23.99 -13.31
C GLU A 50 -11.52 22.70 -12.85
N LEU A 51 -11.49 21.66 -13.69
CA LEU A 51 -10.82 20.41 -13.33
C LEU A 51 -9.32 20.64 -13.05
N GLY A 52 -8.65 21.41 -13.90
CA GLY A 52 -7.22 21.73 -13.68
C GLY A 52 -6.96 22.50 -12.39
N LYS A 53 -7.88 23.39 -12.01
CA LYS A 53 -7.78 24.09 -10.72
C LYS A 53 -7.88 23.12 -9.54
N VAL A 54 -8.78 22.15 -9.59
CA VAL A 54 -8.92 21.13 -8.54
C VAL A 54 -7.72 20.20 -8.48
N VAL A 55 -7.14 19.80 -9.62
CA VAL A 55 -5.89 19.04 -9.69
C VAL A 55 -4.74 19.83 -9.06
N ALA A 56 -4.61 21.12 -9.40
CA ALA A 56 -3.58 22.00 -8.83
C ALA A 56 -3.75 22.16 -7.32
N LEU A 57 -4.97 22.35 -6.83
CA LEU A 57 -5.29 22.41 -5.40
C LEU A 57 -4.90 21.10 -4.70
N GLY A 58 -5.25 19.94 -5.26
CA GLY A 58 -4.89 18.64 -4.72
C GLY A 58 -3.37 18.44 -4.63
N ARG A 59 -2.64 18.86 -5.67
CA ARG A 59 -1.18 18.86 -5.69
C ARG A 59 -0.59 19.75 -4.59
N ASP A 60 -1.14 20.96 -4.41
CA ASP A 60 -0.68 21.87 -3.36
C ASP A 60 -0.94 21.30 -1.95
N ILE A 61 -2.13 20.78 -1.70
CA ILE A 61 -2.45 20.12 -0.42
C ILE A 61 -1.53 18.93 -0.15
N VAL A 62 -1.23 18.10 -1.14
CA VAL A 62 -0.33 16.95 -1.01
C VAL A 62 1.08 17.37 -0.62
N ASN A 63 1.58 18.44 -1.21
CA ASN A 63 2.92 18.97 -0.92
C ASN A 63 2.99 19.70 0.43
N ASN A 64 1.92 20.35 0.84
CA ASN A 64 1.86 21.25 1.99
C ASN A 64 0.81 20.83 3.04
N THR A 65 0.54 19.55 3.20
CA THR A 65 -0.60 19.00 3.97
C THR A 65 -0.71 19.59 5.38
N SER A 66 0.43 19.76 6.07
CA SER A 66 0.46 20.24 7.45
C SER A 66 0.31 21.76 7.58
N THR A 67 0.50 22.51 6.52
CA THR A 67 0.50 23.99 6.53
C THR A 67 -0.58 24.60 5.66
N HIS A 68 -1.09 23.87 4.65
CA HIS A 68 -2.10 24.37 3.74
C HIS A 68 -3.41 24.75 4.48
N PRO A 69 -4.00 25.93 4.22
CA PRO A 69 -5.16 26.45 4.97
C PRO A 69 -6.33 25.49 5.12
N LEU A 70 -6.63 24.71 4.06
CA LEU A 70 -7.76 23.77 4.06
C LEU A 70 -7.45 22.48 4.84
N SER A 71 -6.23 21.96 4.79
CA SER A 71 -5.89 20.64 5.35
C SER A 71 -5.30 20.70 6.76
N ARG A 72 -4.61 21.79 7.15
CA ARG A 72 -3.89 21.89 8.44
C ARG A 72 -4.76 21.59 9.67
N GLN A 73 -6.05 21.93 9.62
CA GLN A 73 -6.99 21.67 10.72
C GLN A 73 -7.23 20.18 10.97
N TYR A 74 -6.92 19.32 10.01
CA TYR A 74 -7.07 17.87 10.09
C TYR A 74 -5.76 17.13 10.40
N VAL A 75 -4.65 17.85 10.53
CA VAL A 75 -3.30 17.29 10.73
C VAL A 75 -2.86 17.50 12.18
N GLY A 76 -2.36 16.42 12.81
CA GLY A 76 -1.92 16.43 14.20
C GLY A 76 -0.39 16.33 14.37
N ASN A 77 0.37 16.41 13.27
CA ASN A 77 1.83 16.36 13.28
C ASN A 77 2.44 17.30 12.22
N SER A 78 3.74 17.23 11.97
CA SER A 78 4.42 18.10 11.00
C SER A 78 4.68 17.42 9.64
N LEU A 79 4.06 16.27 9.38
CA LEU A 79 4.27 15.54 8.13
C LEU A 79 3.36 16.09 7.01
N ASN A 80 3.87 16.02 5.79
CA ASN A 80 3.09 16.17 4.56
C ASN A 80 2.91 14.80 3.89
N CYS A 81 1.99 14.67 2.95
CA CYS A 81 1.87 13.45 2.16
C CYS A 81 3.21 13.12 1.48
N THR A 82 3.92 14.14 1.02
CA THR A 82 5.25 14.04 0.40
C THR A 82 6.38 13.64 1.35
N SER A 83 6.16 13.62 2.66
CA SER A 83 7.15 13.03 3.58
C SER A 83 7.36 11.53 3.35
N CYS A 84 6.38 10.84 2.71
CA CYS A 84 6.45 9.42 2.36
C CYS A 84 6.24 9.19 0.86
N HIS A 85 5.40 10.00 0.21
CA HIS A 85 5.09 9.95 -1.21
C HIS A 85 5.93 10.99 -1.95
N LEU A 86 7.24 10.70 -2.12
CA LEU A 86 8.22 11.66 -2.63
C LEU A 86 7.82 12.23 -4.01
N ASP A 87 8.32 13.43 -4.29
CA ASP A 87 8.11 14.14 -5.56
C ASP A 87 6.63 14.33 -5.90
N GLY A 88 5.81 14.75 -4.92
CA GLY A 88 4.38 14.87 -5.12
C GLY A 88 3.64 13.55 -5.34
N GLY A 89 4.26 12.42 -5.01
CA GLY A 89 3.74 11.08 -5.27
C GLY A 89 4.12 10.53 -6.65
N THR A 90 4.94 11.24 -7.43
CA THR A 90 5.37 10.79 -8.76
C THR A 90 6.61 9.90 -8.73
N ASN A 91 7.35 9.83 -7.61
CA ASN A 91 8.50 8.96 -7.48
C ASN A 91 8.09 7.47 -7.49
N PRO A 92 8.50 6.68 -8.50
CA PRO A 92 8.03 5.29 -8.64
C PRO A 92 8.56 4.35 -7.54
N LYS A 93 9.60 4.75 -6.80
CA LYS A 93 10.19 3.95 -5.71
C LYS A 93 9.69 4.34 -4.32
N ALA A 94 8.96 5.45 -4.18
CA ALA A 94 8.60 6.06 -2.90
C ALA A 94 7.08 6.09 -2.68
N LEU A 95 6.44 4.93 -2.51
CA LEU A 95 5.00 4.81 -2.29
C LEU A 95 4.20 5.62 -3.32
N SER A 96 4.49 5.41 -4.60
CA SER A 96 3.99 6.20 -5.73
C SER A 96 2.46 6.33 -5.78
N PHE A 97 1.97 7.48 -6.21
CA PHE A 97 0.57 7.71 -6.56
C PHE A 97 0.23 7.32 -8.01
N LEU A 98 1.25 7.08 -8.84
CA LEU A 98 1.05 6.75 -10.26
C LEU A 98 0.20 5.49 -10.40
N GLY A 99 -0.95 5.64 -11.03
CA GLY A 99 -1.89 4.55 -11.28
C GLY A 99 -2.67 4.07 -10.05
N VAL A 100 -2.54 4.72 -8.89
CA VAL A 100 -3.18 4.26 -7.64
C VAL A 100 -4.71 4.26 -7.76
N ALA A 101 -5.29 5.28 -8.42
CA ALA A 101 -6.75 5.36 -8.58
C ALA A 101 -7.33 4.17 -9.35
N SER A 102 -6.55 3.55 -10.24
CA SER A 102 -7.00 2.40 -11.04
C SER A 102 -7.33 1.15 -10.20
N ALA A 103 -6.82 1.07 -8.96
CA ALA A 103 -7.05 -0.05 -8.04
C ALA A 103 -8.31 0.11 -7.17
N TYR A 104 -9.01 1.24 -7.25
CA TYR A 104 -10.19 1.54 -6.41
C TYR A 104 -11.51 1.54 -7.21
N PRO A 105 -12.64 1.23 -6.53
CA PRO A 105 -12.75 0.80 -5.12
C PRO A 105 -12.19 -0.61 -4.92
N THR A 106 -11.73 -0.92 -3.69
CA THR A 106 -11.13 -2.21 -3.37
C THR A 106 -11.38 -2.64 -1.92
N PHE A 107 -11.31 -3.95 -1.64
CA PHE A 107 -11.36 -4.44 -0.27
C PHE A 107 -10.09 -4.07 0.49
N ALA A 108 -10.24 -3.44 1.65
CA ALA A 108 -9.15 -3.08 2.55
C ALA A 108 -9.14 -4.00 3.77
N PRO A 109 -8.19 -4.94 3.88
CA PRO A 109 -8.16 -5.92 4.97
C PRO A 109 -8.11 -5.30 6.36
N ARG A 110 -7.45 -4.16 6.51
CA ARG A 110 -7.35 -3.44 7.79
C ARG A 110 -8.68 -2.84 8.24
N GLU A 111 -9.43 -2.30 7.30
CA GLU A 111 -10.75 -1.71 7.53
C GLU A 111 -11.88 -2.76 7.48
N LYS A 112 -11.59 -3.98 7.01
CA LYS A 112 -12.53 -5.10 6.82
C LYS A 112 -13.74 -4.74 5.95
N GLN A 113 -13.57 -3.84 5.00
CA GLN A 113 -14.62 -3.36 4.09
C GLN A 113 -14.06 -2.91 2.76
N THR A 114 -14.93 -2.76 1.77
CA THR A 114 -14.61 -2.10 0.50
C THR A 114 -14.54 -0.59 0.74
N ILE A 115 -13.46 0.04 0.26
CA ILE A 115 -13.22 1.47 0.41
C ILE A 115 -12.97 2.13 -0.95
N THR A 116 -13.25 3.42 -1.01
CA THR A 116 -12.92 4.29 -2.14
C THR A 116 -11.47 4.80 -2.03
N LEU A 117 -10.97 5.42 -3.10
CA LEU A 117 -9.70 6.17 -3.05
C LEU A 117 -9.79 7.32 -2.03
N GLU A 118 -10.92 8.00 -1.96
CA GLU A 118 -11.16 9.07 -1.00
C GLU A 118 -11.02 8.55 0.44
N ASP A 119 -11.71 7.45 0.80
CA ASP A 119 -11.57 6.82 2.12
C ASP A 119 -10.12 6.46 2.44
N ARG A 120 -9.38 5.96 1.43
CA ARG A 120 -7.97 5.63 1.61
C ARG A 120 -7.13 6.84 1.99
N ASN A 121 -7.36 7.97 1.32
CA ASN A 121 -6.67 9.22 1.60
C ASN A 121 -7.02 9.75 2.99
N LEU A 122 -8.31 9.75 3.35
CA LEU A 122 -8.79 10.19 4.65
C LEU A 122 -8.26 9.34 5.81
N ASN A 123 -8.06 8.04 5.59
CA ASN A 123 -7.42 7.15 6.57
C ASN A 123 -5.96 7.55 6.86
N CYS A 124 -5.27 8.22 5.94
CA CYS A 124 -3.92 8.74 6.17
C CYS A 124 -3.93 9.92 7.13
N PHE A 125 -4.94 10.79 7.09
CA PHE A 125 -5.06 11.89 8.06
C PHE A 125 -5.14 11.37 9.49
N MET A 126 -5.92 10.30 9.73
CA MET A 126 -6.05 9.70 11.06
C MET A 126 -4.76 9.02 11.55
N ARG A 127 -4.00 8.41 10.64
CA ARG A 127 -2.88 7.51 10.98
C ARG A 127 -1.52 8.14 10.73
N SER A 128 -1.20 8.45 9.48
CA SER A 128 0.08 9.03 9.10
C SER A 128 0.21 10.46 9.59
N MET A 129 -0.86 11.25 9.47
CA MET A 129 -0.88 12.64 9.93
C MET A 129 -1.25 12.78 11.42
N ASN A 130 -1.53 11.68 12.14
CA ASN A 130 -1.93 11.66 13.55
C ASN A 130 -3.04 12.68 13.89
N GLY A 131 -3.90 12.97 12.94
CA GLY A 131 -4.92 14.01 13.01
C GLY A 131 -6.33 13.48 13.00
N VAL A 132 -7.26 14.29 12.53
CA VAL A 132 -8.69 13.98 12.48
C VAL A 132 -9.12 13.75 11.03
N ARG A 133 -10.03 12.80 10.82
CA ARG A 133 -10.57 12.47 9.51
C ARG A 133 -11.34 13.66 8.93
N PRO A 134 -10.92 14.22 7.76
CA PRO A 134 -11.76 15.14 7.00
C PRO A 134 -13.09 14.47 6.61
N PRO A 135 -14.19 15.21 6.43
CA PRO A 135 -15.41 14.65 5.87
C PRO A 135 -15.20 14.16 4.42
N ASN A 136 -15.85 13.05 4.07
CA ASN A 136 -15.96 12.64 2.67
C ASN A 136 -16.69 13.74 1.88
N GLY A 137 -16.30 13.95 0.63
CA GLY A 137 -16.84 15.03 -0.22
C GLY A 137 -16.38 16.43 0.18
N SER A 138 -15.52 16.58 1.20
CA SER A 138 -14.94 17.88 1.51
C SER A 138 -13.97 18.33 0.41
N GLU A 139 -13.75 19.64 0.28
CA GLU A 139 -12.82 20.20 -0.70
C GLU A 139 -11.42 19.56 -0.61
N VAL A 140 -10.94 19.32 0.61
CA VAL A 140 -9.67 18.62 0.84
C VAL A 140 -9.67 17.21 0.28
N SER A 141 -10.71 16.43 0.57
CA SER A 141 -10.74 15.02 0.16
C SER A 141 -10.93 14.87 -1.34
N VAL A 142 -11.82 15.69 -1.94
CA VAL A 142 -12.05 15.71 -3.38
C VAL A 142 -10.80 16.16 -4.13
N ALA A 143 -10.15 17.25 -3.70
CA ALA A 143 -8.95 17.75 -4.37
C ALA A 143 -7.80 16.72 -4.37
N ILE A 144 -7.52 16.08 -3.23
CA ILE A 144 -6.48 15.03 -3.15
C ILE A 144 -6.85 13.84 -4.05
N ALA A 145 -8.10 13.38 -4.01
CA ALA A 145 -8.55 12.27 -4.83
C ALA A 145 -8.45 12.60 -6.33
N THR A 146 -8.82 13.82 -6.72
CA THR A 146 -8.72 14.31 -8.11
C THR A 146 -7.28 14.36 -8.59
N TYR A 147 -6.36 14.86 -7.76
CA TYR A 147 -4.93 14.88 -8.08
C TYR A 147 -4.38 13.46 -8.32
N ILE A 148 -4.69 12.50 -7.42
CA ILE A 148 -4.23 11.11 -7.57
C ILE A 148 -4.89 10.43 -8.78
N THR A 149 -6.14 10.77 -9.08
CA THR A 149 -6.84 10.27 -10.28
C THR A 149 -6.16 10.79 -11.55
N TRP A 150 -5.82 12.06 -11.59
CA TRP A 150 -5.06 12.65 -12.71
C TRP A 150 -3.70 11.97 -12.89
N LEU A 151 -2.96 11.68 -11.81
CA LEU A 151 -1.71 10.89 -11.87
C LEU A 151 -1.92 9.42 -12.28
N SER A 152 -3.16 9.00 -12.41
CA SER A 152 -3.53 7.63 -12.81
C SER A 152 -4.08 7.57 -14.24
N GLU A 153 -4.07 8.66 -14.99
CA GLU A 153 -4.46 8.67 -16.40
C GLU A 153 -3.63 7.69 -17.21
N GLY A 154 -4.27 6.97 -18.13
CA GLY A 154 -3.66 5.95 -18.97
C GLY A 154 -3.44 4.59 -18.29
N TYR A 155 -3.64 4.47 -16.98
CA TYR A 155 -3.60 3.17 -16.30
C TYR A 155 -4.98 2.49 -16.39
N PRO A 156 -5.05 1.22 -16.84
CA PRO A 156 -6.31 0.50 -16.90
C PRO A 156 -6.87 0.26 -15.50
N VAL A 157 -8.17 0.46 -15.34
CA VAL A 157 -8.86 0.12 -14.08
C VAL A 157 -8.76 -1.38 -13.84
N LYS A 158 -8.19 -1.75 -12.70
CA LYS A 158 -8.04 -3.13 -12.29
C LYS A 158 -8.09 -3.23 -10.77
N MET A 159 -9.22 -3.63 -10.24
CA MET A 159 -9.37 -3.86 -8.81
C MET A 159 -8.41 -4.93 -8.33
N SER A 160 -7.71 -4.65 -7.24
CA SER A 160 -6.83 -5.62 -6.61
C SER A 160 -7.62 -6.56 -5.69
N LEU A 161 -7.45 -7.87 -5.85
CA LEU A 161 -8.06 -8.87 -4.97
C LEU A 161 -7.29 -9.05 -3.65
N LYS A 162 -6.07 -8.52 -3.57
CA LYS A 162 -5.18 -8.66 -2.40
C LYS A 162 -5.18 -7.44 -1.48
N GLY A 163 -5.90 -6.39 -1.84
CA GLY A 163 -5.95 -5.12 -1.11
C GLY A 163 -5.63 -3.92 -2.00
N PRO A 164 -5.52 -2.73 -1.43
CA PRO A 164 -5.40 -1.46 -2.15
C PRO A 164 -4.00 -1.26 -2.76
N PHE A 165 -3.62 -2.13 -3.68
CA PHE A 165 -2.34 -2.09 -4.37
C PHE A 165 -2.52 -1.62 -5.81
N GLY A 166 -2.01 -0.43 -6.11
CA GLY A 166 -1.90 0.09 -7.47
C GLY A 166 -0.78 -0.59 -8.28
N PRO A 167 -0.71 -0.34 -9.59
CA PRO A 167 0.25 -0.99 -10.49
C PRO A 167 1.72 -0.70 -10.14
N ASN A 168 2.01 0.42 -9.49
CA ASN A 168 3.35 0.80 -9.05
C ASN A 168 3.61 0.51 -7.56
N SER A 169 2.80 -0.34 -6.93
CA SER A 169 3.01 -0.77 -5.55
C SER A 169 4.31 -1.56 -5.44
N GLN A 170 5.16 -1.16 -4.51
CA GLN A 170 6.42 -1.86 -4.25
C GLN A 170 6.14 -3.22 -3.58
N PRO A 171 6.74 -4.32 -4.07
CA PRO A 171 6.65 -5.60 -3.39
C PRO A 171 7.34 -5.52 -2.03
N SER A 172 6.77 -6.17 -1.02
CA SER A 172 7.43 -6.30 0.28
C SER A 172 8.74 -7.07 0.16
N LEU A 173 9.70 -6.71 0.98
CA LEU A 173 10.95 -7.47 1.09
C LEU A 173 10.66 -8.93 1.42
N LYS A 174 11.43 -9.84 0.83
CA LYS A 174 11.35 -11.28 1.09
C LYS A 174 12.34 -11.67 2.19
N ILE A 175 12.13 -11.13 3.38
CA ILE A 175 12.95 -11.38 4.57
C ILE A 175 12.04 -11.71 5.75
N ASP A 176 12.45 -12.62 6.62
CA ASP A 176 11.71 -12.93 7.83
C ASP A 176 11.79 -11.75 8.82
N PRO A 177 10.65 -11.09 9.15
CA PRO A 177 10.65 -9.98 10.09
C PRO A 177 11.09 -10.36 11.50
N ALA A 178 11.08 -11.64 11.87
CA ALA A 178 11.58 -12.11 13.18
C ALA A 178 13.11 -12.01 13.30
N THR A 179 13.83 -11.87 12.18
CA THR A 179 15.30 -11.71 12.19
C THR A 179 15.74 -10.27 12.47
N ALA A 180 14.82 -9.34 12.71
CA ALA A 180 15.13 -7.94 12.98
C ALA A 180 15.99 -7.76 14.22
N ASP A 181 17.07 -6.98 14.11
CA ASP A 181 17.97 -6.59 15.19
C ASP A 181 17.92 -5.06 15.38
N ALA A 182 17.17 -4.62 16.39
CA ALA A 182 17.05 -3.20 16.69
C ALA A 182 18.36 -2.59 17.27
N ALA A 183 19.24 -3.39 17.87
CA ALA A 183 20.53 -2.89 18.38
C ALA A 183 21.49 -2.60 17.22
N HIS A 184 21.57 -3.48 16.24
CA HIS A 184 22.29 -3.23 15.00
C HIS A 184 21.65 -2.05 14.24
N GLY A 185 20.31 -2.00 14.13
CA GLY A 185 19.59 -0.87 13.53
C GLY A 185 19.89 0.48 14.18
N LYS A 186 20.10 0.53 15.51
CA LYS A 186 20.54 1.75 16.20
C LYS A 186 21.92 2.22 15.73
N THR A 187 22.86 1.30 15.57
CA THR A 187 24.20 1.61 15.08
C THR A 187 24.16 2.16 13.64
N LEU A 188 23.40 1.50 12.77
CA LEU A 188 23.21 1.95 11.39
C LEU A 188 22.49 3.31 11.31
N TYR A 189 21.47 3.52 12.14
CA TYR A 189 20.77 4.80 12.19
C TYR A 189 21.73 5.93 12.60
N ALA A 190 22.55 5.72 13.61
CA ALA A 190 23.51 6.70 14.09
C ALA A 190 24.54 7.12 13.01
N SER A 191 24.96 6.19 12.16
CA SER A 191 25.95 6.47 11.11
C SER A 191 25.33 7.01 9.82
N THR A 192 24.07 6.68 9.52
CA THR A 192 23.51 6.90 8.18
C THR A 192 22.32 7.85 8.16
N CYS A 193 21.53 7.93 9.25
CA CYS A 193 20.23 8.62 9.24
C CYS A 193 20.22 9.93 10.05
N VAL A 194 21.07 10.04 11.08
CA VAL A 194 21.08 11.14 12.05
C VAL A 194 21.26 12.51 11.41
N SER A 195 22.07 12.62 10.36
CA SER A 195 22.35 13.90 9.69
C SER A 195 21.07 14.59 9.15
N CYS A 196 20.07 13.78 8.76
CA CYS A 196 18.80 14.29 8.25
C CYS A 196 17.67 14.17 9.27
N HIS A 197 17.60 13.05 10.01
CA HIS A 197 16.47 12.77 10.88
C HIS A 197 16.69 13.11 12.36
N GLY A 198 17.89 13.55 12.73
CA GLY A 198 18.26 13.86 14.11
C GLY A 198 18.51 12.59 14.95
N SER A 199 19.32 12.71 16.01
CA SER A 199 19.55 11.62 16.96
C SER A 199 18.33 11.28 17.80
N ASP A 200 17.39 12.23 17.92
CA ASP A 200 16.10 12.14 18.59
C ASP A 200 14.95 11.81 17.62
N GLY A 201 15.24 11.62 16.33
CA GLY A 201 14.27 11.35 15.28
C GLY A 201 13.28 12.47 14.98
N ALA A 202 13.53 13.67 15.47
CA ALA A 202 12.62 14.82 15.32
C ALA A 202 12.70 15.47 13.94
N GLY A 203 13.67 15.07 13.11
CA GLY A 203 13.96 15.68 11.81
C GLY A 203 14.85 16.93 11.94
N VAL A 204 15.58 17.25 10.87
CA VAL A 204 16.47 18.44 10.81
C VAL A 204 16.08 19.29 9.60
N GLY A 205 15.74 20.54 9.83
CA GLY A 205 15.35 21.47 8.76
C GLY A 205 14.11 20.98 8.01
N LYS A 206 14.25 20.67 6.71
CA LYS A 206 13.16 20.16 5.86
C LYS A 206 12.92 18.65 5.96
N PHE A 207 13.81 17.93 6.63
CA PHE A 207 13.68 16.47 6.74
C PHE A 207 12.67 16.09 7.81
N PRO A 208 11.78 15.12 7.53
CA PRO A 208 10.65 14.82 8.41
C PRO A 208 11.08 14.09 9.69
N PRO A 209 10.27 14.23 10.76
CA PRO A 209 10.41 13.37 11.94
C PRO A 209 10.05 11.92 11.61
N VAL A 210 10.80 10.97 12.18
CA VAL A 210 10.60 9.53 11.99
C VAL A 210 10.06 8.81 13.22
N TRP A 211 10.09 9.46 14.39
CA TRP A 211 9.38 9.06 15.61
C TRP A 211 9.04 10.30 16.47
N GLY A 212 8.51 10.08 17.67
CA GLY A 212 8.10 11.15 18.57
C GLY A 212 6.73 11.73 18.24
N PRO A 213 6.30 12.77 18.97
CA PRO A 213 4.94 13.32 18.90
C PRO A 213 4.62 13.98 17.55
N LYS A 214 5.61 14.42 16.81
CA LYS A 214 5.44 15.08 15.50
C LYS A 214 5.52 14.12 14.32
N SER A 215 5.66 12.81 14.56
CA SER A 215 5.68 11.77 13.52
C SER A 215 4.34 11.03 13.43
N TYR A 216 4.29 9.99 12.58
CA TYR A 216 3.11 9.14 12.43
C TYR A 216 2.80 8.33 13.69
N ASN A 217 1.53 8.00 13.90
CA ASN A 217 1.10 7.20 15.05
C ASN A 217 1.20 5.67 14.81
N SER A 218 0.95 4.89 15.86
CA SER A 218 1.05 3.43 15.81
C SER A 218 0.05 2.75 14.85
N GLY A 219 -0.95 3.46 14.36
CA GLY A 219 -1.90 2.97 13.34
C GLY A 219 -1.44 3.16 11.90
N ALA A 220 -0.33 3.87 11.66
CA ALA A 220 0.20 4.08 10.33
C ALA A 220 0.76 2.79 9.71
N GLY A 221 0.76 2.70 8.38
CA GLY A 221 1.35 1.54 7.69
C GLY A 221 2.83 1.36 8.00
N LEU A 222 3.57 2.45 8.10
CA LEU A 222 5.02 2.44 8.39
C LEU A 222 5.37 2.08 9.84
N SER A 223 4.39 1.95 10.75
CA SER A 223 4.62 1.37 12.07
C SER A 223 4.87 -0.16 12.05
N GLN A 224 4.75 -0.78 10.87
CA GLN A 224 5.08 -2.20 10.66
C GLN A 224 6.49 -2.31 10.08
N ASN A 225 7.38 -3.06 10.76
CA ASN A 225 8.79 -3.13 10.40
C ASN A 225 9.03 -3.50 8.94
N LEU A 226 8.35 -4.52 8.42
CA LEU A 226 8.55 -4.96 7.05
C LEU A 226 8.13 -3.88 6.02
N LYS A 227 7.08 -3.12 6.31
CA LYS A 227 6.64 -2.03 5.43
C LYS A 227 7.61 -0.85 5.46
N LEU A 228 8.08 -0.48 6.65
CA LEU A 228 9.10 0.56 6.78
C LEU A 228 10.40 0.12 6.11
N ALA A 229 10.86 -1.10 6.35
CA ALA A 229 12.06 -1.67 5.72
C ALA A 229 11.98 -1.63 4.19
N THR A 230 10.81 -1.97 3.61
CA THR A 230 10.60 -1.89 2.15
C THR A 230 10.77 -0.46 1.64
N VAL A 231 10.26 0.53 2.36
CA VAL A 231 10.43 1.94 2.00
C VAL A 231 11.91 2.35 2.14
N LEU A 232 12.55 2.02 3.26
CA LEU A 232 13.97 2.36 3.50
C LEU A 232 14.87 1.78 2.40
N LYS A 233 14.70 0.51 2.07
CA LYS A 233 15.46 -0.18 1.01
C LYS A 233 15.37 0.53 -0.34
N ASN A 234 14.18 1.02 -0.68
CA ASN A 234 13.94 1.60 -2.01
C ASN A 234 14.28 3.08 -2.10
N THR A 235 14.32 3.82 -0.95
CA THR A 235 14.36 5.29 -0.98
C THR A 235 15.43 5.91 -0.09
N MET A 236 16.01 5.17 0.86
CA MET A 236 16.96 5.73 1.82
C MET A 236 18.34 5.07 1.74
N PRO A 237 19.41 5.85 2.00
CA PRO A 237 19.46 7.30 2.14
C PRO A 237 18.96 8.03 0.90
N LEU A 238 18.28 9.19 1.10
CA LEU A 238 17.68 9.93 0.01
C LEU A 238 18.75 10.33 -1.03
N GLY A 239 18.50 10.02 -2.30
CA GLY A 239 19.43 10.25 -3.41
C GLY A 239 20.46 9.13 -3.63
N ASN A 240 20.69 8.25 -2.66
CA ASN A 240 21.58 7.09 -2.81
C ASN A 240 21.10 5.88 -1.99
N PRO A 241 19.96 5.26 -2.33
CA PRO A 241 19.43 4.10 -1.61
C PRO A 241 20.33 2.88 -1.83
N ASN A 242 21.07 2.49 -0.79
CA ASN A 242 22.09 1.45 -0.85
C ASN A 242 22.01 0.44 0.32
N LEU A 243 20.94 0.48 1.13
CA LEU A 243 20.76 -0.44 2.24
C LEU A 243 20.59 -1.88 1.75
N SER A 244 21.14 -2.85 2.48
CA SER A 244 20.74 -4.25 2.31
C SER A 244 19.32 -4.48 2.84
N ASP A 245 18.68 -5.59 2.49
CA ASP A 245 17.36 -5.94 3.03
C ASP A 245 17.40 -6.08 4.56
N LYS A 246 18.50 -6.65 5.06
CA LYS A 246 18.73 -6.84 6.51
C LYS A 246 18.93 -5.50 7.23
N ASP A 247 19.78 -4.61 6.69
CA ASP A 247 20.01 -3.29 7.28
C ASP A 247 18.73 -2.45 7.31
N ALA A 248 17.97 -2.49 6.23
CA ALA A 248 16.67 -1.80 6.15
C ALA A 248 15.67 -2.34 7.20
N LEU A 249 15.66 -3.67 7.43
CA LEU A 249 14.80 -4.29 8.44
C LEU A 249 15.25 -3.91 9.86
N ASP A 250 16.55 -3.92 10.14
CA ASP A 250 17.11 -3.58 11.44
C ASP A 250 16.87 -2.11 11.79
N ILE A 251 17.13 -1.20 10.85
CA ILE A 251 16.80 0.23 11.00
C ILE A 251 15.30 0.40 11.24
N ALA A 252 14.45 -0.29 10.50
CA ALA A 252 13.00 -0.22 10.68
C ALA A 252 12.57 -0.69 12.08
N ALA A 253 13.18 -1.74 12.59
CA ALA A 253 12.92 -2.24 13.94
C ALA A 253 13.35 -1.21 15.00
N TYR A 254 14.52 -0.61 14.87
CA TYR A 254 14.99 0.44 15.76
C TYR A 254 14.06 1.66 15.75
N VAL A 255 13.71 2.17 14.57
CA VAL A 255 12.83 3.34 14.41
C VAL A 255 11.44 3.09 14.97
N ASN A 256 10.88 1.88 14.75
CA ASN A 256 9.54 1.55 15.24
C ASN A 256 9.50 1.19 16.73
N ALA A 257 10.63 0.87 17.35
CA ALA A 257 10.74 0.71 18.80
C ALA A 257 10.73 2.05 19.55
N GLN A 258 10.94 3.17 18.87
CA GLN A 258 10.94 4.50 19.49
C GLN A 258 9.52 4.96 19.85
N PRO A 259 9.38 5.83 20.88
CA PRO A 259 8.08 6.37 21.30
C PRO A 259 7.36 7.10 20.16
N ARG A 260 6.06 6.86 20.02
CA ARG A 260 5.18 7.54 19.06
C ARG A 260 3.75 7.61 19.58
N PRO A 261 2.88 8.50 19.07
CA PRO A 261 1.48 8.59 19.47
C PRO A 261 0.76 7.25 19.25
N ARG A 262 -0.04 6.85 20.24
CA ARG A 262 -0.90 5.69 20.13
C ARG A 262 -2.12 6.01 19.27
N PHE A 263 -2.46 5.12 18.33
CA PHE A 263 -3.68 5.25 17.54
C PHE A 263 -4.88 4.70 18.29
N VAL A 264 -5.89 5.52 18.48
CA VAL A 264 -7.21 5.14 19.01
C VAL A 264 -8.27 5.68 18.06
N LEU A 265 -8.92 4.82 17.30
CA LEU A 265 -9.80 5.21 16.18
C LEU A 265 -10.81 6.31 16.54
N ARG A 266 -11.52 6.18 17.67
CA ARG A 266 -12.55 7.13 18.11
C ARG A 266 -12.04 8.57 18.28
N GLU A 267 -10.74 8.74 18.56
CA GLU A 267 -10.12 10.05 18.77
C GLU A 267 -9.81 10.76 17.44
N HIS A 268 -9.85 10.01 16.34
CA HIS A 268 -9.50 10.48 15.00
C HIS A 268 -10.69 10.57 14.04
N LEU A 269 -11.90 10.13 14.43
CA LEU A 269 -13.07 10.11 13.53
C LEU A 269 -13.67 11.48 13.24
N GLY A 270 -13.26 12.52 13.96
CA GLY A 270 -13.92 13.81 13.88
C GLY A 270 -15.27 13.83 14.61
N LYS A 271 -15.83 15.01 14.81
CA LYS A 271 -17.19 15.13 15.33
C LYS A 271 -18.16 14.77 14.20
N SER A 272 -18.98 13.74 14.38
CA SER A 272 -20.17 13.57 13.55
C SER A 272 -21.03 14.82 13.67
N LYS A 273 -21.31 15.47 12.54
CA LYS A 273 -22.29 16.55 12.50
C LYS A 273 -23.68 16.00 12.77
#